data_009cc073e1a8bc16e436d594a1a2728d
#
_entry.id   009cc073e1a8bc16e436d594a1a2728d
#
_cell.length_a   1.000
_cell.length_b   1.000
_cell.length_c   1.000
_cell.angle_alpha   90.00
_cell.angle_beta   90.00
_cell.angle_gamma   90.00
#
_symmetry.space_group_name_H-M   'P 1'
#
loop_
_entity.id
_entity.type
_entity.pdbx_description
1 polymer ?
#
loop_
_entity_poly.entity_id
_entity_poly.type
_entity_poly.pdbx_seq_one_letter_code
_entity_poly.pdbx_strand_id
1 'polypeptide(L)'
;AMFAIFGIRLLRNKRKHAAHGTEAMIFILAAIIICSIMLNGLGANVIPHAVVAVFLIVMQSYLDPALAGERELRRKLRDMETREQAEDGTLGLDPTGRGYITLNFFNLFWIFVVCSVLGLVIETVYHVLVVDPGVYEDRAGLLFGPFSPIYGVGAMLMTMALNRFHKAPFPVIFLVSAVIGGAFEYAVSWFMQFAFGIVAWDYTGTFLSIDGRTNGMFMAMWGVLGLFWVKLCLPWMLRLVNRIPWNWRYTLTTVCAALMIVDCGMTLMSLDRWYQREAGVAPDNAISRFIDDHFDNQYMEERFQSMSIDPDNAARTL
;
A
#
# COMPACT_ATOMS: atom_id res chain seq x y z
N ALA A 1 -14.75 25.43 27.94
CA ALA A 1 -15.94 25.17 28.78
C ALA A 1 -17.08 24.54 27.97
N MET A 2 -17.48 25.07 26.81
CA MET A 2 -18.62 24.59 26.02
C MET A 2 -18.45 23.12 25.54
N PHE A 3 -17.25 22.73 25.07
CA PHE A 3 -16.95 21.34 24.67
C PHE A 3 -17.02 20.36 25.86
N ALA A 4 -16.59 20.78 27.05
CA ALA A 4 -16.68 19.95 28.26
C ALA A 4 -18.14 19.71 28.66
N ILE A 5 -18.98 20.75 28.62
CA ILE A 5 -20.42 20.65 28.95
C ILE A 5 -21.15 19.78 27.93
N PHE A 6 -20.82 19.91 26.64
CA PHE A 6 -21.38 19.11 25.56
C PHE A 6 -20.96 17.63 25.71
N GLY A 7 -19.67 17.40 26.00
CA GLY A 7 -19.14 16.06 26.28
C GLY A 7 -19.81 15.39 27.47
N ILE A 8 -20.02 16.11 28.59
CA ILE A 8 -20.70 15.59 29.77
C ILE A 8 -22.19 15.28 29.48
N ARG A 9 -22.87 16.10 28.69
CA ARG A 9 -24.24 15.82 28.25
C ARG A 9 -24.35 14.60 27.33
N LEU A 10 -23.41 14.43 26.41
CA LEU A 10 -23.28 13.27 25.52
C LEU A 10 -23.02 12.00 26.30
N LEU A 11 -22.13 12.05 27.28
CA LEU A 11 -21.82 10.94 28.18
C LEU A 11 -23.03 10.51 29.02
N ARG A 12 -23.84 11.48 29.47
CA ARG A 12 -24.98 11.21 30.36
C ARG A 12 -26.20 10.65 29.62
N ASN A 13 -26.49 11.16 28.41
CA ASN A 13 -27.73 10.86 27.69
C ASN A 13 -27.59 9.86 26.54
N LYS A 14 -26.37 9.70 25.98
CA LYS A 14 -26.12 8.85 24.80
C LYS A 14 -24.79 8.10 24.91
N ARG A 15 -24.62 7.30 25.96
CA ARG A 15 -23.36 6.57 26.23
C ARG A 15 -22.85 5.75 25.06
N LYS A 16 -23.74 5.12 24.28
CA LYS A 16 -23.33 4.35 23.09
C LYS A 16 -22.69 5.24 22.00
N HIS A 17 -23.28 6.39 21.71
CA HIS A 17 -22.75 7.33 20.73
C HIS A 17 -21.43 7.94 21.19
N ALA A 18 -21.32 8.22 22.51
CA ALA A 18 -20.07 8.70 23.10
C ALA A 18 -18.97 7.63 23.00
N ALA A 19 -19.30 6.36 23.25
CA ALA A 19 -18.36 5.25 23.15
C ALA A 19 -17.84 5.05 21.71
N HIS A 20 -18.72 5.07 20.69
CA HIS A 20 -18.30 5.02 19.29
C HIS A 20 -17.49 6.25 18.88
N GLY A 21 -17.89 7.44 19.34
CA GLY A 21 -17.12 8.67 19.09
C GLY A 21 -15.72 8.62 19.69
N THR A 22 -15.58 8.09 20.91
CA THR A 22 -14.28 7.93 21.58
C THR A 22 -13.42 6.89 20.87
N GLU A 23 -14.01 5.78 20.45
CA GLU A 23 -13.34 4.75 19.63
C GLU A 23 -12.79 5.34 18.33
N ALA A 24 -13.62 6.08 17.59
CA ALA A 24 -13.18 6.75 16.36
C ALA A 24 -12.07 7.78 16.60
N MET A 25 -12.16 8.57 17.68
CA MET A 25 -11.13 9.55 18.05
C MET A 25 -9.80 8.88 18.42
N ILE A 26 -9.83 7.72 19.09
CA ILE A 26 -8.60 6.95 19.40
C ILE A 26 -7.90 6.54 18.08
N PHE A 27 -8.64 6.04 17.09
CA PHE A 27 -8.07 5.65 15.80
C PHE A 27 -7.50 6.85 15.02
N ILE A 28 -8.23 7.96 14.98
CA ILE A 28 -7.76 9.20 14.32
C ILE A 28 -6.49 9.70 15.01
N LEU A 29 -6.47 9.72 16.34
CA LEU A 29 -5.31 10.18 17.09
C LEU A 29 -4.11 9.24 16.94
N ALA A 30 -4.33 7.94 16.88
CA ALA A 30 -3.26 6.97 16.57
C ALA A 30 -2.65 7.24 15.20
N ALA A 31 -3.49 7.49 14.18
CA ALA A 31 -3.00 7.85 12.85
C ALA A 31 -2.21 9.17 12.87
N ILE A 32 -2.67 10.19 13.60
CA ILE A 32 -1.95 11.46 13.76
C ILE A 32 -0.60 11.24 14.45
N ILE A 33 -0.54 10.42 15.50
CA ILE A 33 0.72 10.09 16.19
C ILE A 33 1.69 9.40 15.23
N ILE A 34 1.22 8.41 14.49
CA ILE A 34 2.05 7.69 13.51
C ILE A 34 2.57 8.68 12.46
N CYS A 35 1.72 9.49 11.85
CA CYS A 35 2.13 10.50 10.88
C CYS A 35 3.12 11.51 11.48
N SER A 36 2.90 11.95 12.72
CA SER A 36 3.81 12.87 13.41
C SER A 36 5.19 12.26 13.67
N ILE A 37 5.24 10.97 14.03
CA ILE A 37 6.51 10.25 14.20
C ILE A 37 7.21 10.08 12.86
N MET A 38 6.47 9.75 11.82
CA MET A 38 7.02 9.56 10.47
C MET A 38 7.62 10.85 9.90
N LEU A 39 6.97 11.99 10.12
CA LEU A 39 7.41 13.28 9.57
C LEU A 39 8.50 13.97 10.41
N ASN A 40 8.45 13.84 11.72
CA ASN A 40 9.29 14.65 12.64
C ASN A 40 10.14 13.78 13.57
N GLY A 41 10.10 12.46 13.42
CA GLY A 41 10.74 11.53 14.34
C GLY A 41 10.07 11.46 15.72
N LEU A 42 10.64 10.62 16.59
CA LEU A 42 10.24 10.51 18.00
C LEU A 42 10.80 11.71 18.77
N GLY A 43 9.96 12.69 19.06
CA GLY A 43 10.31 13.90 19.78
C GLY A 43 9.22 14.38 20.75
N ALA A 44 9.44 15.54 21.37
CA ALA A 44 8.50 16.15 22.31
C ALA A 44 7.14 16.51 21.68
N ASN A 45 7.07 16.62 20.37
CA ASN A 45 5.86 16.85 19.58
C ASN A 45 4.81 15.72 19.72
N VAL A 46 5.24 14.49 20.04
CA VAL A 46 4.35 13.35 20.24
C VAL A 46 3.67 13.35 21.61
N ILE A 47 4.29 13.97 22.63
CA ILE A 47 3.82 13.93 24.02
C ILE A 47 2.37 14.43 24.18
N PRO A 48 1.95 15.59 23.65
CA PRO A 48 0.58 16.05 23.79
C PRO A 48 -0.44 15.06 23.23
N HIS A 49 -0.14 14.48 22.11
CA HIS A 49 -1.01 13.49 21.43
C HIS A 49 -1.09 12.19 22.24
N ALA A 50 0.03 11.73 22.81
CA ALA A 50 0.07 10.55 23.68
C ALA A 50 -0.74 10.76 24.97
N VAL A 51 -0.67 11.93 25.59
CA VAL A 51 -1.48 12.28 26.78
C VAL A 51 -2.96 12.23 26.45
N VAL A 52 -3.39 12.81 25.33
CA VAL A 52 -4.78 12.75 24.88
C VAL A 52 -5.20 11.31 24.56
N ALA A 53 -4.32 10.51 23.95
CA ALA A 53 -4.61 9.10 23.65
C ALA A 53 -4.85 8.29 24.94
N VAL A 54 -4.00 8.46 25.97
CA VAL A 54 -4.18 7.81 27.26
C VAL A 54 -5.51 8.21 27.90
N PHE A 55 -5.83 9.51 27.88
CA PHE A 55 -7.12 10.00 28.39
C PHE A 55 -8.31 9.36 27.66
N LEU A 56 -8.28 9.28 26.34
CA LEU A 56 -9.33 8.66 25.54
C LEU A 56 -9.45 7.16 25.80
N ILE A 57 -8.33 6.45 25.99
CA ILE A 57 -8.32 5.02 26.35
C ILE A 57 -8.99 4.78 27.71
N VAL A 58 -8.64 5.60 28.71
CA VAL A 58 -9.27 5.52 30.05
C VAL A 58 -10.77 5.83 29.94
N MET A 59 -11.15 6.85 29.18
CA MET A 59 -12.55 7.19 28.92
C MET A 59 -13.29 6.07 28.20
N GLN A 60 -12.66 5.44 27.20
CA GLN A 60 -13.21 4.30 26.49
C GLN A 60 -13.47 3.12 27.43
N SER A 61 -12.53 2.81 28.33
CA SER A 61 -12.70 1.75 29.33
C SER A 61 -13.94 1.96 30.21
N TYR A 62 -14.23 3.22 30.54
CA TYR A 62 -15.43 3.59 31.30
C TYR A 62 -16.72 3.45 30.47
N LEU A 63 -16.66 3.71 29.18
CA LEU A 63 -17.82 3.65 28.25
C LEU A 63 -18.06 2.24 27.69
N ASP A 64 -17.06 1.38 27.76
CA ASP A 64 -17.06 0.02 27.20
C ASP A 64 -18.28 -0.83 27.58
N PRO A 65 -18.74 -0.84 28.86
CA PRO A 65 -19.93 -1.60 29.25
C PRO A 65 -21.19 -1.22 28.47
N ALA A 66 -21.29 0.01 27.96
CA ALA A 66 -22.44 0.46 27.16
C ALA A 66 -22.49 -0.22 25.76
N LEU A 67 -21.38 -0.75 25.28
CA LEU A 67 -21.25 -1.45 24.01
C LEU A 67 -21.31 -2.98 24.14
N ALA A 68 -21.31 -3.53 25.36
CA ALA A 68 -21.21 -4.97 25.59
C ALA A 68 -22.27 -5.79 24.83
N GLY A 69 -23.54 -5.35 24.88
CA GLY A 69 -24.62 -6.03 24.16
C GLY A 69 -24.52 -5.95 22.64
N GLU A 70 -24.02 -4.83 22.12
CA GLU A 70 -23.79 -4.65 20.68
C GLU A 70 -22.60 -5.47 20.19
N ARG A 71 -21.53 -5.56 20.99
CA ARG A 71 -20.38 -6.44 20.70
C ARG A 71 -20.77 -7.90 20.72
N GLU A 72 -21.61 -8.33 21.65
CA GLU A 72 -22.11 -9.70 21.71
C GLU A 72 -22.97 -10.03 20.48
N LEU A 73 -23.84 -9.13 20.07
CA LEU A 73 -24.64 -9.31 18.85
C LEU A 73 -23.74 -9.38 17.60
N ARG A 74 -22.77 -8.47 17.47
CA ARG A 74 -21.81 -8.49 16.37
C ARG A 74 -20.96 -9.77 16.38
N ARG A 75 -20.62 -10.28 17.56
CA ARG A 75 -19.90 -11.55 17.68
C ARG A 75 -20.75 -12.73 17.21
N LYS A 76 -22.03 -12.78 17.60
CA LYS A 76 -22.96 -13.82 17.15
C LYS A 76 -23.18 -13.79 15.63
N LEU A 77 -23.42 -12.60 15.06
CA LEU A 77 -23.56 -12.42 13.61
C LEU A 77 -22.30 -12.86 12.86
N ARG A 78 -21.14 -12.54 13.39
CA ARG A 78 -19.85 -12.91 12.83
C ARG A 78 -19.58 -14.40 12.88
N ASP A 79 -19.91 -15.06 14.00
CA ASP A 79 -19.76 -16.50 14.13
C ASP A 79 -20.68 -17.24 13.12
N MET A 80 -21.84 -16.68 12.80
CA MET A 80 -22.74 -17.18 11.75
C MET A 80 -22.12 -16.98 10.35
N GLU A 81 -21.61 -15.77 10.05
CA GLU A 81 -21.02 -15.46 8.75
C GLU A 81 -19.73 -16.26 8.51
N THR A 82 -18.88 -16.45 9.51
CA THR A 82 -17.67 -17.28 9.43
C THR A 82 -18.01 -18.76 9.26
N ARG A 83 -19.13 -19.22 9.87
CA ARG A 83 -19.59 -20.59 9.74
C ARG A 83 -20.12 -20.88 8.36
N GLU A 84 -20.93 -19.98 7.79
CA GLU A 84 -21.42 -20.09 6.43
C GLU A 84 -20.29 -20.06 5.40
N GLN A 85 -19.32 -19.16 5.54
CA GLN A 85 -18.13 -19.11 4.70
C GLN A 85 -17.20 -20.34 4.86
N ALA A 86 -17.13 -20.93 6.06
CA ALA A 86 -16.36 -22.14 6.31
C ALA A 86 -17.07 -23.37 5.75
N GLU A 87 -18.39 -23.44 5.83
CA GLU A 87 -19.22 -24.49 5.23
C GLU A 87 -19.17 -24.46 3.71
N ASP A 88 -19.13 -23.26 3.10
CA ASP A 88 -19.01 -23.08 1.66
C ASP A 88 -17.56 -23.24 1.13
N GLY A 89 -16.58 -23.39 2.01
CA GLY A 89 -15.17 -23.52 1.62
C GLY A 89 -14.57 -22.29 0.93
N THR A 90 -15.19 -21.11 1.11
CA THR A 90 -14.90 -19.91 0.30
C THR A 90 -13.81 -18.99 0.85
N LEU A 91 -13.14 -19.29 1.95
CA LEU A 91 -12.09 -18.46 2.56
C LEU A 91 -11.30 -17.58 1.56
N GLY A 92 -11.96 -16.56 0.99
CA GLY A 92 -11.43 -15.70 -0.07
C GLY A 92 -11.50 -16.29 -1.49
N LEU A 93 -11.95 -17.52 -1.67
CA LEU A 93 -12.17 -18.14 -2.98
C LEU A 93 -13.47 -17.61 -3.63
N ASP A 94 -13.54 -17.67 -4.95
CA ASP A 94 -14.75 -17.27 -5.67
C ASP A 94 -15.83 -18.36 -5.56
N PRO A 95 -16.96 -18.10 -4.86
CA PRO A 95 -18.02 -19.08 -4.68
C PRO A 95 -18.72 -19.46 -5.97
N THR A 96 -18.63 -18.61 -7.02
CA THR A 96 -19.23 -18.89 -8.33
C THR A 96 -18.40 -19.89 -9.17
N GLY A 97 -17.15 -20.16 -8.76
CA GLY A 97 -16.23 -21.02 -9.49
C GLY A 97 -15.75 -20.47 -10.84
N ARG A 98 -16.16 -19.23 -11.22
CA ARG A 98 -15.73 -18.57 -12.46
C ARG A 98 -14.32 -18.04 -12.36
N GLY A 99 -13.92 -17.60 -11.17
CA GLY A 99 -12.57 -17.16 -10.83
C GLY A 99 -11.94 -18.08 -9.79
N TYR A 100 -10.72 -17.74 -9.38
CA TYR A 100 -10.04 -18.42 -8.28
C TYR A 100 -10.36 -17.75 -6.95
N ILE A 101 -10.27 -16.41 -6.90
CA ILE A 101 -10.57 -15.62 -5.70
C ILE A 101 -11.72 -14.63 -5.95
N THR A 102 -12.37 -14.24 -4.87
CA THR A 102 -13.27 -13.09 -4.87
C THR A 102 -12.45 -11.81 -5.00
N LEU A 103 -12.65 -11.10 -6.12
CA LEU A 103 -11.99 -9.81 -6.39
C LEU A 103 -12.68 -8.70 -5.59
N ASN A 104 -12.45 -8.67 -4.29
CA ASN A 104 -12.91 -7.62 -3.41
C ASN A 104 -11.75 -6.74 -2.92
N PHE A 105 -12.09 -5.57 -2.37
CA PHE A 105 -11.09 -4.62 -1.89
C PHE A 105 -10.14 -5.23 -0.85
N PHE A 106 -10.65 -6.01 0.10
CA PHE A 106 -9.84 -6.63 1.15
C PHE A 106 -8.76 -7.55 0.56
N ASN A 107 -9.13 -8.48 -0.31
CA ASN A 107 -8.17 -9.41 -0.91
C ASN A 107 -7.13 -8.68 -1.77
N LEU A 108 -7.56 -7.75 -2.62
CA LEU A 108 -6.66 -7.01 -3.50
C LEU A 108 -5.73 -6.08 -2.73
N PHE A 109 -6.24 -5.39 -1.72
CA PHE A 109 -5.44 -4.50 -0.89
C PHE A 109 -4.34 -5.26 -0.14
N TRP A 110 -4.66 -6.38 0.49
CA TRP A 110 -3.64 -7.14 1.21
C TRP A 110 -2.66 -7.87 0.30
N ILE A 111 -3.08 -8.29 -0.90
CA ILE A 111 -2.15 -8.76 -1.95
C ILE A 111 -1.18 -7.63 -2.30
N PHE A 112 -1.69 -6.42 -2.54
CA PHE A 112 -0.87 -5.25 -2.82
C PHE A 112 0.16 -4.98 -1.70
N VAL A 113 -0.28 -4.87 -0.45
CA VAL A 113 0.59 -4.56 0.69
C VAL A 113 1.67 -5.62 0.87
N VAL A 114 1.28 -6.89 0.94
CA VAL A 114 2.24 -7.99 1.17
C VAL A 114 3.23 -8.12 0.02
N CYS A 115 2.76 -8.00 -1.23
CA CYS A 115 3.64 -8.09 -2.39
C CYS A 115 4.54 -6.87 -2.56
N SER A 116 4.11 -5.67 -2.12
CA SER A 116 4.98 -4.50 -2.08
C SER A 116 6.17 -4.69 -1.13
N VAL A 117 5.96 -5.36 0.01
CA VAL A 117 7.04 -5.67 0.95
C VAL A 117 7.90 -6.82 0.45
N LEU A 118 7.28 -7.93 0.02
CA LEU A 118 8.03 -9.09 -0.46
C LEU A 118 8.85 -8.78 -1.70
N GLY A 119 8.28 -8.01 -2.64
CA GLY A 119 8.97 -7.59 -3.85
C GLY A 119 10.20 -6.75 -3.53
N LEU A 120 10.07 -5.78 -2.63
CA LEU A 120 11.21 -4.99 -2.13
C LEU A 120 12.31 -5.89 -1.57
N VAL A 121 11.97 -6.83 -0.69
CA VAL A 121 12.96 -7.73 -0.08
C VAL A 121 13.64 -8.58 -1.14
N ILE A 122 12.90 -9.15 -2.08
CA ILE A 122 13.44 -9.98 -3.16
C ILE A 122 14.37 -9.15 -4.04
N GLU A 123 13.97 -7.94 -4.42
CA GLU A 123 14.76 -7.05 -5.27
C GLU A 123 16.06 -6.61 -4.57
N THR A 124 15.97 -6.23 -3.29
CA THR A 124 17.16 -5.87 -2.51
C THR A 124 18.14 -7.04 -2.41
N VAL A 125 17.64 -8.24 -2.12
CA VAL A 125 18.49 -9.46 -2.07
C VAL A 125 19.08 -9.76 -3.44
N TYR A 126 18.29 -9.65 -4.51
CA TYR A 126 18.79 -9.87 -5.88
C TYR A 126 19.88 -8.85 -6.25
N HIS A 127 19.70 -7.58 -5.90
CA HIS A 127 20.70 -6.54 -6.13
C HIS A 127 22.03 -6.88 -5.43
N VAL A 128 21.98 -7.14 -4.13
CA VAL A 128 23.16 -7.44 -3.30
C VAL A 128 23.89 -8.71 -3.74
N LEU A 129 23.18 -9.71 -4.26
CA LEU A 129 23.79 -11.00 -4.64
C LEU A 129 24.18 -11.10 -6.11
N VAL A 130 23.49 -10.39 -7.01
CA VAL A 130 23.59 -10.62 -8.47
C VAL A 130 23.97 -9.36 -9.24
N VAL A 131 23.32 -8.23 -8.94
CA VAL A 131 23.51 -7.00 -9.74
C VAL A 131 24.81 -6.30 -9.35
N ASP A 132 24.98 -6.00 -8.06
CA ASP A 132 26.21 -5.42 -7.50
C ASP A 132 26.58 -6.12 -6.20
N PRO A 133 27.35 -7.23 -6.29
CA PRO A 133 27.61 -8.09 -5.15
C PRO A 133 28.28 -7.39 -3.98
N GLY A 134 27.57 -7.41 -2.84
CA GLY A 134 28.01 -6.83 -1.58
C GLY A 134 27.63 -5.38 -1.38
N VAL A 135 27.01 -4.70 -2.36
CA VAL A 135 26.54 -3.33 -2.23
C VAL A 135 25.05 -3.34 -1.89
N TYR A 136 24.71 -2.76 -0.74
CA TYR A 136 23.31 -2.53 -0.34
C TYR A 136 22.82 -1.24 -0.98
N GLU A 137 21.65 -1.31 -1.58
CA GLU A 137 20.92 -0.16 -2.14
C GLU A 137 19.46 -0.25 -1.71
N ASP A 138 18.89 0.84 -1.16
CA ASP A 138 17.47 0.89 -0.80
C ASP A 138 16.62 0.93 -2.08
N ARG A 139 15.78 -0.08 -2.25
CA ARG A 139 14.86 -0.24 -3.39
C ARG A 139 13.43 0.18 -3.06
N ALA A 140 13.25 0.95 -1.99
CA ALA A 140 11.92 1.43 -1.62
C ALA A 140 11.37 2.41 -2.66
N GLY A 141 10.06 2.29 -2.90
CA GLY A 141 9.33 3.14 -3.84
C GLY A 141 8.34 4.10 -3.19
N LEU A 142 8.29 4.14 -1.84
CA LEU A 142 7.51 5.11 -1.07
C LEU A 142 8.38 5.84 -0.05
N LEU A 143 7.95 7.03 0.37
CA LEU A 143 8.64 7.83 1.39
C LEU A 143 8.79 7.06 2.70
N PHE A 144 7.77 6.31 3.08
CA PHE A 144 7.73 5.63 4.36
C PHE A 144 7.56 4.12 4.21
N GLY A 145 8.19 3.39 5.15
CA GLY A 145 8.08 1.94 5.23
C GLY A 145 8.79 1.18 4.12
N PRO A 146 8.79 -0.14 4.22
CA PRO A 146 9.49 -1.02 3.30
C PRO A 146 8.58 -1.43 2.14
N PHE A 147 8.13 -0.47 1.34
CA PHE A 147 7.18 -0.73 0.24
C PHE A 147 7.80 -0.39 -1.11
N SER A 148 7.67 -1.31 -2.06
CA SER A 148 7.87 -1.07 -3.48
C SER A 148 6.55 -1.30 -4.23
N PRO A 149 5.76 -0.24 -4.49
CA PRO A 149 4.40 -0.34 -5.03
C PRO A 149 4.30 -1.06 -6.36
N ILE A 150 5.35 -1.03 -7.16
CA ILE A 150 5.37 -1.68 -8.48
C ILE A 150 5.09 -3.18 -8.36
N TYR A 151 5.64 -3.86 -7.34
CA TYR A 151 5.39 -5.29 -7.11
C TYR A 151 3.98 -5.55 -6.59
N GLY A 152 3.47 -4.65 -5.73
CA GLY A 152 2.10 -4.73 -5.24
C GLY A 152 1.07 -4.56 -6.36
N VAL A 153 1.24 -3.54 -7.20
CA VAL A 153 0.36 -3.28 -8.36
C VAL A 153 0.49 -4.41 -9.38
N GLY A 154 1.72 -4.88 -9.67
CA GLY A 154 1.95 -6.01 -10.56
C GLY A 154 1.22 -7.28 -10.08
N ALA A 155 1.30 -7.60 -8.78
CA ALA A 155 0.61 -8.74 -8.19
C ALA A 155 -0.92 -8.59 -8.24
N MET A 156 -1.46 -7.39 -7.99
CA MET A 156 -2.89 -7.10 -8.15
C MET A 156 -3.34 -7.30 -9.60
N LEU A 157 -2.62 -6.73 -10.56
CA LEU A 157 -2.94 -6.85 -11.98
C LEU A 157 -2.90 -8.31 -12.43
N MET A 158 -1.85 -9.06 -12.06
CA MET A 158 -1.77 -10.49 -12.34
C MET A 158 -2.91 -11.27 -11.69
N THR A 159 -3.27 -10.93 -10.46
CA THR A 159 -4.41 -11.57 -9.78
C THR A 159 -5.72 -11.32 -10.53
N MET A 160 -6.01 -10.06 -10.90
CA MET A 160 -7.24 -9.71 -11.62
C MET A 160 -7.30 -10.35 -13.01
N ALA A 161 -6.20 -10.26 -13.75
CA ALA A 161 -6.11 -10.77 -15.12
C ALA A 161 -6.19 -12.30 -15.18
N LEU A 162 -5.45 -12.98 -14.29
CA LEU A 162 -5.36 -14.43 -14.30
C LEU A 162 -6.47 -15.12 -13.50
N ASN A 163 -7.31 -14.37 -12.80
CA ASN A 163 -8.35 -14.93 -11.93
C ASN A 163 -9.25 -15.94 -12.65
N ARG A 164 -9.65 -15.62 -13.89
CA ARG A 164 -10.48 -16.50 -14.72
C ARG A 164 -9.68 -17.59 -15.46
N PHE A 165 -8.36 -17.43 -15.56
CA PHE A 165 -7.46 -18.35 -16.25
C PHE A 165 -6.79 -19.36 -15.32
N HIS A 166 -7.14 -19.40 -14.04
CA HIS A 166 -6.47 -20.26 -13.06
C HIS A 166 -6.49 -21.78 -13.40
N LYS A 167 -7.50 -22.22 -14.16
CA LYS A 167 -7.64 -23.59 -14.68
C LYS A 167 -7.15 -23.76 -16.14
N ALA A 168 -6.71 -22.66 -16.78
CA ALA A 168 -6.24 -22.71 -18.15
C ALA A 168 -4.93 -23.52 -18.28
N PRO A 169 -4.61 -24.01 -19.48
CA PRO A 169 -3.32 -24.64 -19.76
C PRO A 169 -2.16 -23.66 -19.52
N PHE A 170 -1.01 -24.20 -19.10
CA PHE A 170 0.18 -23.42 -18.80
C PHE A 170 0.58 -22.40 -19.91
N PRO A 171 0.57 -22.76 -21.20
CA PRO A 171 0.92 -21.80 -22.26
C PRO A 171 -0.02 -20.60 -22.30
N VAL A 172 -1.31 -20.76 -22.01
CA VAL A 172 -2.28 -19.66 -21.97
C VAL A 172 -1.99 -18.73 -20.82
N ILE A 173 -1.76 -19.29 -19.61
CA ILE A 173 -1.40 -18.49 -18.44
C ILE A 173 -0.10 -17.72 -18.71
N PHE A 174 0.91 -18.41 -19.27
CA PHE A 174 2.20 -17.80 -19.62
C PHE A 174 2.03 -16.63 -20.59
N LEU A 175 1.32 -16.81 -21.70
CA LEU A 175 1.15 -15.77 -22.72
C LEU A 175 0.37 -14.57 -22.19
N VAL A 176 -0.72 -14.81 -21.47
CA VAL A 176 -1.52 -13.73 -20.85
C VAL A 176 -0.66 -12.94 -19.86
N SER A 177 0.13 -13.62 -19.03
CA SER A 177 1.01 -12.99 -18.06
C SER A 177 2.14 -12.20 -18.72
N ALA A 178 2.75 -12.75 -19.78
CA ALA A 178 3.81 -12.09 -20.53
C ALA A 178 3.34 -10.77 -21.16
N VAL A 179 2.15 -10.79 -21.77
CA VAL A 179 1.57 -9.59 -22.41
C VAL A 179 1.21 -8.54 -21.35
N ILE A 180 0.52 -8.95 -20.27
CA ILE A 180 0.09 -8.02 -19.24
C ILE A 180 1.27 -7.45 -18.47
N GLY A 181 2.26 -8.29 -18.13
CA GLY A 181 3.46 -7.85 -17.44
C GLY A 181 4.29 -6.89 -18.27
N GLY A 182 4.50 -7.20 -19.56
CA GLY A 182 5.20 -6.30 -20.48
C GLY A 182 4.46 -4.97 -20.70
N ALA A 183 3.14 -4.99 -20.83
CA ALA A 183 2.34 -3.77 -20.93
C ALA A 183 2.41 -2.93 -19.64
N PHE A 184 2.39 -3.57 -18.48
CA PHE A 184 2.54 -2.89 -17.20
C PHE A 184 3.92 -2.26 -17.04
N GLU A 185 4.98 -2.99 -17.33
CA GLU A 185 6.36 -2.51 -17.30
C GLU A 185 6.56 -1.30 -18.22
N TYR A 186 6.05 -1.40 -19.44
CA TYR A 186 6.04 -0.29 -20.39
C TYR A 186 5.31 0.94 -19.83
N ALA A 187 4.10 0.76 -19.30
CA ALA A 187 3.28 1.85 -18.78
C ALA A 187 3.92 2.55 -17.57
N VAL A 188 4.56 1.80 -16.66
CA VAL A 188 5.28 2.35 -15.50
C VAL A 188 6.49 3.16 -15.95
N SER A 189 7.34 2.61 -16.84
CA SER A 189 8.49 3.33 -17.39
C SER A 189 8.06 4.62 -18.11
N TRP A 190 7.03 4.53 -18.94
CA TRP A 190 6.49 5.71 -19.63
C TRP A 190 5.98 6.77 -18.64
N PHE A 191 5.22 6.37 -17.62
CA PHE A 191 4.69 7.29 -16.63
C PHE A 191 5.79 7.98 -15.82
N MET A 192 6.80 7.23 -15.36
CA MET A 192 7.91 7.78 -14.57
C MET A 192 8.72 8.81 -15.37
N GLN A 193 9.00 8.50 -16.62
CA GLN A 193 9.71 9.44 -17.50
C GLN A 193 8.84 10.65 -17.85
N PHE A 194 7.57 10.42 -18.20
CA PHE A 194 6.63 11.52 -18.54
C PHE A 194 6.44 12.47 -17.36
N ALA A 195 6.19 11.95 -16.17
CA ALA A 195 5.83 12.75 -15.01
C ALA A 195 7.04 13.39 -14.31
N PHE A 196 8.17 12.69 -14.25
CA PHE A 196 9.29 13.07 -13.38
C PHE A 196 10.64 13.08 -14.08
N GLY A 197 10.72 12.75 -15.38
CA GLY A 197 11.98 12.60 -16.09
C GLY A 197 12.80 11.38 -15.65
N ILE A 198 12.23 10.48 -14.85
CA ILE A 198 12.94 9.31 -14.33
C ILE A 198 13.00 8.23 -15.40
N VAL A 199 14.21 7.84 -15.82
CA VAL A 199 14.48 6.65 -16.63
C VAL A 199 14.82 5.52 -15.68
N ALA A 200 13.81 4.73 -15.31
CA ALA A 200 13.97 3.66 -14.32
C ALA A 200 14.78 2.46 -14.86
N TRP A 201 14.68 2.20 -16.17
CA TRP A 201 15.45 1.18 -16.89
C TRP A 201 15.43 1.49 -18.39
N ASP A 202 16.43 0.98 -19.10
CA ASP A 202 16.54 1.08 -20.55
C ASP A 202 16.98 -0.27 -21.17
N TYR A 203 16.11 -0.84 -22.00
CA TYR A 203 16.33 -2.09 -22.73
C TYR A 203 16.62 -1.87 -24.22
N THR A 204 17.02 -0.66 -24.60
CA THR A 204 17.34 -0.35 -25.99
C THR A 204 18.43 -1.30 -26.52
N GLY A 205 18.22 -1.83 -27.72
CA GLY A 205 19.15 -2.77 -28.36
C GLY A 205 19.03 -4.24 -27.90
N THR A 206 18.14 -4.55 -26.93
CA THR A 206 17.88 -5.93 -26.54
C THR A 206 16.82 -6.60 -27.43
N PHE A 207 16.74 -7.95 -27.39
CA PHE A 207 15.82 -8.73 -28.22
C PHE A 207 14.35 -8.37 -27.92
N LEU A 208 13.58 -8.03 -28.97
CA LEU A 208 12.19 -7.59 -28.89
C LEU A 208 12.00 -6.39 -27.92
N SER A 209 12.94 -5.45 -27.92
CA SER A 209 12.76 -4.20 -27.21
C SER A 209 11.61 -3.39 -27.79
N ILE A 210 10.75 -2.86 -26.93
CA ILE A 210 9.66 -1.94 -27.29
C ILE A 210 9.98 -0.61 -26.60
N ASP A 211 10.44 0.36 -27.39
CA ASP A 211 10.85 1.71 -26.95
C ASP A 211 11.85 1.72 -25.77
N GLY A 212 12.69 0.68 -25.63
CA GLY A 212 13.58 0.55 -24.47
C GLY A 212 12.87 0.27 -23.13
N ARG A 213 11.54 0.21 -23.10
CA ARG A 213 10.73 0.17 -21.86
C ARG A 213 10.35 -1.23 -21.41
N THR A 214 10.28 -2.17 -22.32
CA THR A 214 10.14 -3.61 -22.06
C THR A 214 10.81 -4.39 -23.18
N ASN A 215 11.07 -5.69 -22.96
CA ASN A 215 11.65 -6.55 -23.98
C ASN A 215 11.18 -8.00 -23.88
N GLY A 216 11.51 -8.82 -24.89
CA GLY A 216 11.07 -10.21 -24.96
C GLY A 216 11.51 -11.07 -23.78
N MET A 217 12.67 -10.82 -23.20
CA MET A 217 13.18 -11.55 -22.04
C MET A 217 12.35 -11.24 -20.79
N PHE A 218 12.11 -9.96 -20.50
CA PHE A 218 11.30 -9.56 -19.34
C PHE A 218 9.83 -9.94 -19.51
N MET A 219 9.27 -9.84 -20.73
CA MET A 219 7.94 -10.39 -21.01
C MET A 219 7.88 -11.89 -20.71
N ALA A 220 8.88 -12.67 -21.10
CA ALA A 220 8.94 -14.09 -20.76
C ALA A 220 9.08 -14.32 -19.25
N MET A 221 9.87 -13.51 -18.54
CA MET A 221 9.94 -13.55 -17.07
C MET A 221 8.58 -13.28 -16.43
N TRP A 222 7.82 -12.29 -16.90
CA TRP A 222 6.44 -12.04 -16.46
C TRP A 222 5.54 -13.25 -16.74
N GLY A 223 5.73 -13.94 -17.86
CA GLY A 223 5.03 -15.19 -18.19
C GLY A 223 5.27 -16.29 -17.17
N VAL A 224 6.53 -16.53 -16.81
CA VAL A 224 6.93 -17.48 -15.76
C VAL A 224 6.41 -17.06 -14.40
N LEU A 225 6.56 -15.78 -14.05
CA LEU A 225 6.09 -15.23 -12.78
C LEU A 225 4.57 -15.41 -12.63
N GLY A 226 3.79 -15.19 -13.69
CA GLY A 226 2.34 -15.39 -13.66
C GLY A 226 1.93 -16.85 -13.43
N LEU A 227 2.67 -17.82 -14.01
CA LEU A 227 2.49 -19.24 -13.71
C LEU A 227 2.75 -19.53 -12.22
N PHE A 228 3.88 -19.04 -11.72
CA PHE A 228 4.26 -19.19 -10.31
C PHE A 228 3.23 -18.53 -9.39
N TRP A 229 2.78 -17.32 -9.78
CA TRP A 229 1.78 -16.58 -9.02
C TRP A 229 0.48 -17.36 -8.85
N VAL A 230 -0.13 -17.79 -9.94
CA VAL A 230 -1.43 -18.47 -9.90
C VAL A 230 -1.36 -19.83 -9.21
N LYS A 231 -0.28 -20.59 -9.44
CA LYS A 231 -0.20 -21.99 -8.96
C LYS A 231 0.34 -22.12 -7.54
N LEU A 232 1.20 -21.23 -7.11
CA LEU A 232 1.90 -21.33 -5.81
C LEU A 232 1.66 -20.11 -4.92
N CYS A 233 1.94 -18.90 -5.42
CA CYS A 233 1.95 -17.71 -4.57
C CYS A 233 0.53 -17.30 -4.14
N LEU A 234 -0.41 -17.26 -5.06
CA LEU A 234 -1.78 -16.81 -4.77
C LEU A 234 -2.50 -17.71 -3.75
N PRO A 235 -2.44 -19.05 -3.83
CA PRO A 235 -2.99 -19.92 -2.78
C PRO A 235 -2.36 -19.72 -1.40
N TRP A 236 -1.04 -19.49 -1.36
CA TRP A 236 -0.34 -19.20 -0.12
C TRP A 236 -0.73 -17.81 0.43
N MET A 237 -0.78 -16.82 -0.44
CA MET A 237 -1.18 -15.45 -0.11
C MET A 237 -2.58 -15.40 0.48
N LEU A 238 -3.54 -16.11 -0.10
CA LEU A 238 -4.90 -16.19 0.44
C LEU A 238 -4.92 -16.80 1.84
N ARG A 239 -4.13 -17.85 2.08
CA ARG A 239 -4.01 -18.43 3.42
C ARG A 239 -3.41 -17.45 4.43
N LEU A 240 -2.45 -16.64 4.01
CA LEU A 240 -1.84 -15.60 4.84
C LEU A 240 -2.83 -14.49 5.17
N VAL A 241 -3.47 -13.91 4.15
CA VAL A 241 -4.44 -12.81 4.28
C VAL A 241 -5.65 -13.23 5.13
N ASN A 242 -6.12 -14.46 4.96
CA ASN A 242 -7.25 -14.97 5.73
C ASN A 242 -6.92 -15.35 7.19
N ARG A 243 -5.64 -15.25 7.61
CA ARG A 243 -5.26 -15.29 9.05
C ARG A 243 -5.63 -14.00 9.78
N ILE A 244 -5.91 -12.90 9.08
CA ILE A 244 -6.38 -11.68 9.71
C ILE A 244 -7.76 -11.97 10.33
N PRO A 245 -7.93 -11.84 11.65
CA PRO A 245 -9.19 -12.14 12.31
C PRO A 245 -10.32 -11.27 11.76
N TRP A 246 -11.48 -11.87 11.53
CA TRP A 246 -12.63 -11.21 10.91
C TRP A 246 -13.02 -9.87 11.59
N ASN A 247 -12.93 -9.80 12.90
CA ASN A 247 -13.23 -8.58 13.67
C ASN A 247 -12.28 -7.41 13.40
N TRP A 248 -11.06 -7.69 12.95
CA TRP A 248 -10.06 -6.67 12.64
C TRP A 248 -10.02 -6.30 11.17
N ARG A 249 -10.61 -7.11 10.29
CA ARG A 249 -10.49 -6.94 8.84
C ARG A 249 -10.86 -5.55 8.37
N TYR A 250 -12.06 -5.07 8.74
CA TYR A 250 -12.52 -3.75 8.30
C TYR A 250 -11.67 -2.63 8.88
N THR A 251 -11.46 -2.63 10.19
CA THR A 251 -10.72 -1.55 10.86
C THR A 251 -9.26 -1.52 10.40
N LEU A 252 -8.59 -2.67 10.44
CA LEU A 252 -7.17 -2.76 10.04
C LEU A 252 -6.99 -2.38 8.57
N THR A 253 -7.83 -2.93 7.67
CA THR A 253 -7.75 -2.61 6.24
C THR A 253 -8.02 -1.14 5.97
N THR A 254 -9.03 -0.55 6.63
CA THR A 254 -9.35 0.88 6.45
C THR A 254 -8.21 1.77 6.92
N VAL A 255 -7.65 1.50 8.10
CA VAL A 255 -6.52 2.29 8.64
C VAL A 255 -5.28 2.13 7.76
N CYS A 256 -4.91 0.89 7.42
CA CYS A 256 -3.75 0.64 6.55
C CYS A 256 -3.94 1.26 5.16
N ALA A 257 -5.15 1.19 4.59
CA ALA A 257 -5.44 1.80 3.29
C ALA A 257 -5.35 3.33 3.36
N ALA A 258 -5.88 3.96 4.41
CA ALA A 258 -5.76 5.39 4.60
C ALA A 258 -4.30 5.85 4.72
N LEU A 259 -3.50 5.14 5.54
CA LEU A 259 -2.06 5.42 5.67
C LEU A 259 -1.32 5.23 4.35
N MET A 260 -1.61 4.17 3.60
CA MET A 260 -1.01 3.92 2.29
C MET A 260 -1.38 4.99 1.26
N ILE A 261 -2.64 5.48 1.25
CA ILE A 261 -3.07 6.58 0.38
C ILE A 261 -2.30 7.87 0.72
N VAL A 262 -2.14 8.17 2.01
CA VAL A 262 -1.37 9.35 2.46
C VAL A 262 0.09 9.22 2.03
N ASP A 263 0.72 8.07 2.26
CA ASP A 263 2.11 7.81 1.88
C ASP A 263 2.31 7.90 0.36
N CYS A 264 1.46 7.25 -0.42
CA CYS A 264 1.50 7.37 -1.89
C CYS A 264 1.32 8.83 -2.36
N GLY A 265 0.38 9.56 -1.77
CA GLY A 265 0.15 10.96 -2.11
C GLY A 265 1.35 11.85 -1.77
N MET A 266 1.92 11.67 -0.58
CA MET A 266 3.12 12.40 -0.16
C MET A 266 4.33 12.03 -1.03
N THR A 267 4.50 10.75 -1.37
CA THR A 267 5.56 10.29 -2.27
C THR A 267 5.46 10.98 -3.64
N LEU A 268 4.27 10.99 -4.25
CA LEU A 268 4.07 11.63 -5.55
C LEU A 268 4.33 13.14 -5.49
N MET A 269 3.87 13.83 -4.43
CA MET A 269 4.13 15.25 -4.25
C MET A 269 5.62 15.53 -4.01
N SER A 270 6.32 14.68 -3.28
CA SER A 270 7.76 14.84 -3.01
C SER A 270 8.60 14.57 -4.26
N LEU A 271 8.24 13.57 -5.06
CA LEU A 271 8.87 13.33 -6.38
C LEU A 271 8.63 14.50 -7.33
N ASP A 272 7.41 15.05 -7.35
CA ASP A 272 7.08 16.23 -8.14
C ASP A 272 7.89 17.46 -7.73
N ARG A 273 8.02 17.67 -6.40
CA ARG A 273 8.84 18.79 -5.89
C ARG A 273 10.33 18.54 -6.14
N TRP A 274 10.82 17.33 -6.03
CA TRP A 274 12.21 17.00 -6.39
C TRP A 274 12.48 17.31 -7.86
N TYR A 275 11.61 16.89 -8.77
CA TYR A 275 11.67 17.25 -10.19
C TYR A 275 11.68 18.77 -10.42
N GLN A 276 10.78 19.51 -9.74
CA GLN A 276 10.71 20.98 -9.87
C GLN A 276 11.97 21.67 -9.33
N ARG A 277 12.56 21.17 -8.23
CA ARG A 277 13.81 21.72 -7.68
C ARG A 277 15.00 21.49 -8.63
N GLU A 278 15.11 20.30 -9.21
CA GLU A 278 16.13 19.99 -10.23
C GLU A 278 15.97 20.87 -11.47
N ALA A 279 14.75 21.22 -11.83
CA ALA A 279 14.43 22.17 -12.92
C ALA A 279 14.57 23.65 -12.50
N GLY A 280 14.97 23.96 -11.27
CA GLY A 280 15.16 25.34 -10.77
C GLY A 280 13.88 26.09 -10.43
N VAL A 281 12.74 25.41 -10.25
CA VAL A 281 11.44 26.03 -9.92
C VAL A 281 11.27 26.21 -8.42
N ALA A 282 11.09 27.44 -7.98
CA ALA A 282 10.87 27.78 -6.57
C ALA A 282 9.49 27.30 -6.07
N PRO A 283 9.34 27.02 -4.73
CA PRO A 283 8.05 26.66 -4.16
C PRO A 283 7.07 27.85 -4.21
N ASP A 284 5.87 27.63 -4.74
CA ASP A 284 4.83 28.63 -4.97
C ASP A 284 3.77 28.71 -3.86
N ASN A 285 3.65 27.65 -3.03
CA ASN A 285 2.60 27.53 -2.02
C ASN A 285 3.11 26.93 -0.71
N ALA A 286 2.25 26.86 0.33
CA ALA A 286 2.62 26.36 1.63
C ALA A 286 2.94 24.84 1.64
N ILE A 287 2.26 24.07 0.78
CA ILE A 287 2.51 22.62 0.67
C ILE A 287 3.87 22.37 0.02
N SER A 288 4.19 23.10 -1.05
CA SER A 288 5.48 23.02 -1.73
C SER A 288 6.63 23.34 -0.77
N ARG A 289 6.50 24.40 0.04
CA ARG A 289 7.49 24.75 1.07
C ARG A 289 7.61 23.68 2.13
N PHE A 290 6.48 23.16 2.64
CA PHE A 290 6.49 22.07 3.62
C PHE A 290 7.25 20.84 3.10
N ILE A 291 7.03 20.49 1.84
CA ILE A 291 7.71 19.34 1.23
C ILE A 291 9.20 19.63 1.07
N ASP A 292 9.59 20.81 0.60
CA ASP A 292 10.98 21.19 0.44
C ASP A 292 11.74 21.24 1.78
N ASP A 293 11.08 21.65 2.86
CA ASP A 293 11.66 21.70 4.20
C ASP A 293 11.87 20.32 4.85
N HIS A 294 11.07 19.30 4.44
CA HIS A 294 11.10 17.98 5.08
C HIS A 294 11.67 16.87 4.17
N PHE A 295 11.60 17.04 2.87
CA PHE A 295 12.02 16.08 1.85
C PHE A 295 12.86 16.80 0.80
N ASP A 296 14.03 17.35 1.24
CA ASP A 296 14.98 18.02 0.37
C ASP A 296 15.66 17.04 -0.62
N ASN A 297 16.52 17.54 -1.49
CA ASN A 297 17.18 16.70 -2.49
C ASN A 297 18.04 15.61 -1.83
N GLN A 298 18.76 15.93 -0.76
CA GLN A 298 19.56 14.94 -0.07
C GLN A 298 18.71 13.80 0.50
N TYR A 299 17.59 14.13 1.17
CA TYR A 299 16.66 13.13 1.69
C TYR A 299 16.10 12.25 0.54
N MET A 300 15.74 12.86 -0.59
CA MET A 300 15.17 12.14 -1.72
C MET A 300 16.19 11.19 -2.37
N GLU A 301 17.43 11.62 -2.55
CA GLU A 301 18.54 10.79 -3.05
C GLU A 301 18.87 9.63 -2.11
N GLU A 302 18.91 9.88 -0.79
CA GLU A 302 19.16 8.83 0.20
C GLU A 302 18.01 7.82 0.27
N ARG A 303 16.77 8.28 0.06
CA ARG A 303 15.58 7.42 0.12
C ARG A 303 15.32 6.65 -1.17
N PHE A 304 15.54 7.27 -2.31
CA PHE A 304 15.27 6.69 -3.63
C PHE A 304 16.58 6.42 -4.40
N GLN A 305 17.48 5.66 -3.78
CA GLN A 305 18.83 5.39 -4.29
C GLN A 305 18.85 4.77 -5.70
N SER A 306 17.79 4.05 -6.08
CA SER A 306 17.64 3.46 -7.41
C SER A 306 17.06 4.40 -8.46
N MET A 307 16.78 5.66 -8.12
CA MET A 307 16.15 6.64 -9.00
C MET A 307 17.05 7.86 -9.17
N SER A 308 17.07 8.40 -10.39
CA SER A 308 17.67 9.70 -10.68
C SER A 308 16.67 10.53 -11.47
N ILE A 309 16.52 11.81 -11.09
CA ILE A 309 15.68 12.75 -11.82
C ILE A 309 16.56 13.54 -12.80
N ASP A 310 16.12 13.57 -14.04
CA ASP A 310 16.68 14.44 -15.07
C ASP A 310 15.53 15.21 -15.74
N PRO A 311 15.38 16.51 -15.45
CA PRO A 311 14.31 17.32 -16.02
C PRO A 311 14.29 17.37 -17.54
N ASP A 312 15.45 17.25 -18.18
CA ASP A 312 15.57 17.26 -19.65
C ASP A 312 14.94 16.02 -20.29
N ASN A 313 14.82 14.92 -19.54
CA ASN A 313 14.17 13.70 -19.98
C ASN A 313 12.65 13.70 -19.78
N ALA A 314 12.08 14.67 -19.05
CA ALA A 314 10.64 14.73 -18.80
C ALA A 314 9.90 15.23 -20.05
N ALA A 315 8.79 14.58 -20.39
CA ALA A 315 7.96 15.01 -21.50
C ALA A 315 6.93 16.08 -21.12
N ARG A 316 6.71 16.31 -19.80
CA ARG A 316 5.85 17.40 -19.35
C ARG A 316 6.61 18.72 -19.29
N THR A 317 5.96 19.81 -19.67
CA THR A 317 6.43 21.18 -19.44
C THR A 317 5.99 21.64 -18.04
N LEU A 318 6.89 22.34 -17.34
CA LEU A 318 6.64 23.00 -16.06
C LEU A 318 5.88 24.30 -16.23
#